data_14ef8557a802a7490b62f17b45fbaa4f
#
_entry.id   14ef8557a802a7490b62f17b45fbaa4f
#
_cell.length_a   1.000
_cell.length_b   1.000
_cell.length_c   1.000
_cell.angle_alpha   90.00
_cell.angle_beta   90.00
_cell.angle_gamma   90.00
#
_symmetry.space_group_name_H-M   'P 1'
#
loop_
_entity.id
_entity.type
_entity.pdbx_description
1 polymer ?
#
loop_
_entity_poly.entity_id
_entity_poly.type
_entity_poly.pdbx_seq_one_letter_code
_entity_poly.pdbx_strand_id
1 'polypeptide(L)'
;MVNLLRKYGICGDKETEKWFAVLTSCSAPTYFDCVYDDAGNCYIDGGMWKNSPIDVLNAGLIKSGWSNYKILNLNTGMKTPNIDEGNKTLVGWASYLISDWIARTSNSGLYETEAIIGKTHVFDACPYSSKKYKMDNVSDDNIQKIIDIWNDYYNAKRKDILRFMNEV
;
A
#
# COMPACT_ATOMS: atom_id res chain seq x y z
N MET A 1 8.04 -3.72 4.24
CA MET A 1 7.75 -2.29 4.19
C MET A 1 8.50 -1.47 5.24
N VAL A 2 8.52 -1.84 6.52
CA VAL A 2 9.38 -1.18 7.54
C VAL A 2 10.84 -1.14 7.11
N ASN A 3 11.35 -2.20 6.48
CA ASN A 3 12.71 -2.26 5.95
C ASN A 3 12.94 -1.36 4.72
N LEU A 4 11.95 -1.18 3.86
CA LEU A 4 12.03 -0.22 2.76
C LEU A 4 12.22 1.21 3.30
N LEU A 5 11.46 1.58 4.32
CA LEU A 5 11.58 2.88 4.97
C LEU A 5 12.94 3.04 5.69
N ARG A 6 13.47 1.99 6.31
CA ARG A 6 14.82 1.99 6.88
C ARG A 6 15.89 2.26 5.84
N LYS A 7 15.80 1.64 4.67
CA LYS A 7 16.79 1.78 3.60
C LYS A 7 16.93 3.18 3.03
N TYR A 8 15.86 3.92 2.92
CA TYR A 8 15.89 5.30 2.41
C TYR A 8 16.29 6.34 3.46
N GLY A 9 16.83 5.91 4.58
CA GLY A 9 17.30 6.81 5.64
C GLY A 9 16.18 7.38 6.50
N ILE A 10 14.95 7.02 6.21
CA ILE A 10 13.77 7.48 6.95
C ILE A 10 13.68 6.77 8.30
N CYS A 11 14.24 5.55 8.42
CA CYS A 11 14.29 4.77 9.66
C CYS A 11 15.62 4.03 9.92
N GLY A 12 16.72 4.42 9.29
CA GLY A 12 18.06 4.15 9.83
C GLY A 12 18.84 2.96 9.32
N ASP A 13 18.45 2.23 8.27
CA ASP A 13 19.35 1.22 7.70
C ASP A 13 19.56 1.47 6.19
N LYS A 14 20.70 2.10 5.88
CA LYS A 14 21.07 2.45 4.51
C LYS A 14 21.70 1.29 3.73
N GLU A 15 22.02 0.19 4.40
CA GLU A 15 22.83 -0.90 3.85
C GLU A 15 22.02 -2.08 3.30
N THR A 16 20.71 -2.13 3.58
CA THR A 16 19.84 -3.18 3.04
C THR A 16 19.73 -3.07 1.51
N GLU A 17 20.06 -4.11 0.79
CA GLU A 17 19.95 -4.12 -0.67
C GLU A 17 18.49 -3.96 -1.14
N LYS A 18 18.31 -3.25 -2.27
CA LYS A 18 16.96 -2.93 -2.78
C LYS A 18 16.14 -4.17 -3.09
N TRP A 19 16.76 -5.18 -3.70
CA TRP A 19 16.09 -6.44 -4.04
C TRP A 19 15.60 -7.17 -2.79
N PHE A 20 16.42 -7.19 -1.72
CA PHE A 20 16.03 -7.82 -0.45
C PHE A 20 14.86 -7.07 0.19
N ALA A 21 14.88 -5.73 0.19
CA ALA A 21 13.78 -4.91 0.69
C ALA A 21 12.47 -5.14 -0.08
N VAL A 22 12.54 -5.31 -1.40
CA VAL A 22 11.37 -5.65 -2.23
C VAL A 22 10.89 -7.05 -1.93
N LEU A 23 11.78 -8.04 -1.91
CA LEU A 23 11.46 -9.43 -1.63
C LEU A 23 10.75 -9.59 -0.28
N THR A 24 11.31 -9.01 0.78
CA THR A 24 10.72 -9.07 2.13
C THR A 24 9.36 -8.36 2.21
N SER A 25 9.21 -7.25 1.46
CA SER A 25 7.96 -6.49 1.39
C SER A 25 6.83 -7.24 0.67
N CYS A 26 7.16 -8.21 -0.18
CA CYS A 26 6.22 -8.98 -0.98
C CYS A 26 6.00 -10.40 -0.43
N SER A 27 6.65 -10.77 0.68
CA SER A 27 6.56 -12.12 1.26
C SER A 27 5.28 -12.29 2.09
N ALA A 28 4.14 -12.26 1.39
CA ALA A 28 2.82 -12.36 2.01
C ALA A 28 2.59 -13.76 2.60
N PRO A 29 2.29 -13.87 3.90
CA PRO A 29 1.95 -15.14 4.53
C PRO A 29 0.84 -15.85 3.78
N THR A 30 0.87 -17.16 3.74
CA THR A 30 0.02 -18.08 2.97
C THR A 30 0.35 -18.20 1.48
N TYR A 31 1.03 -17.23 0.87
CA TYR A 31 1.51 -17.30 -0.51
C TYR A 31 3.00 -17.62 -0.59
N PHE A 32 3.78 -17.06 0.33
CA PHE A 32 5.25 -17.19 0.35
C PHE A 32 5.75 -17.48 1.76
N ASP A 33 6.91 -18.14 1.81
CA ASP A 33 7.65 -18.30 3.05
C ASP A 33 8.25 -16.97 3.52
N CYS A 34 8.56 -16.87 4.80
CA CYS A 34 9.29 -15.73 5.33
C CYS A 34 10.73 -15.71 4.79
N VAL A 35 11.29 -14.51 4.66
CA VAL A 35 12.65 -14.29 4.16
C VAL A 35 13.56 -14.03 5.36
N TYR A 36 14.73 -14.66 5.37
CA TYR A 36 15.74 -14.48 6.42
C TYR A 36 16.90 -13.65 5.91
N ASP A 37 17.47 -12.80 6.77
CA ASP A 37 18.76 -12.17 6.53
C ASP A 37 19.90 -13.05 7.06
N ASP A 38 21.15 -12.63 6.82
CA ASP A 38 22.35 -13.37 7.25
C ASP A 38 22.48 -13.44 8.78
N ALA A 39 21.80 -12.57 9.53
CA ALA A 39 21.74 -12.57 10.98
C ALA A 39 20.62 -13.47 11.54
N GLY A 40 19.84 -14.12 10.68
CA GLY A 40 18.73 -15.00 11.04
C GLY A 40 17.44 -14.26 11.43
N ASN A 41 17.30 -12.97 11.14
CA ASN A 41 16.05 -12.27 11.34
C ASN A 41 15.03 -12.66 10.28
N CYS A 42 13.79 -12.92 10.70
CA CYS A 42 12.69 -13.31 9.84
C CYS A 42 11.89 -12.07 9.41
N TYR A 43 11.59 -11.99 8.12
CA TYR A 43 10.82 -10.90 7.51
C TYR A 43 9.60 -11.45 6.78
N ILE A 44 8.48 -10.76 6.93
CA ILE A 44 7.23 -11.04 6.22
C ILE A 44 6.70 -9.74 5.59
N ASP A 45 5.71 -9.87 4.72
CA ASP A 45 5.04 -8.74 4.06
C ASP A 45 4.59 -7.69 5.07
N GLY A 46 4.96 -6.45 4.78
CA GLY A 46 4.57 -5.29 5.58
C GLY A 46 3.08 -5.02 5.63
N GLY A 47 2.31 -5.57 4.69
CA GLY A 47 0.84 -5.51 4.66
C GLY A 47 0.18 -6.14 5.89
N MET A 48 0.85 -7.07 6.57
CA MET A 48 0.39 -7.64 7.83
C MET A 48 0.35 -6.60 8.97
N TRP A 49 1.12 -5.53 8.87
CA TRP A 49 1.14 -4.44 9.84
C TRP A 49 0.53 -3.15 9.28
N LYS A 50 0.96 -2.72 8.12
CA LYS A 50 0.51 -1.51 7.42
C LYS A 50 0.47 -1.75 5.92
N ASN A 51 -0.68 -2.06 5.38
CA ASN A 51 -0.85 -2.30 3.95
C ASN A 51 -0.67 -1.02 3.12
N SER A 52 -1.09 0.15 3.64
CA SER A 52 -0.73 1.45 3.11
C SER A 52 0.23 2.16 4.08
N PRO A 53 1.50 2.40 3.70
CA PRO A 53 2.50 2.93 4.60
C PRO A 53 2.61 4.46 4.58
N ILE A 54 1.61 5.15 4.09
CA ILE A 54 1.65 6.60 3.87
C ILE A 54 1.94 7.37 5.16
N ASP A 55 1.33 6.96 6.27
CA ASP A 55 1.56 7.55 7.60
C ASP A 55 2.97 7.27 8.12
N VAL A 56 3.48 6.06 7.88
CA VAL A 56 4.85 5.68 8.26
C VAL A 56 5.87 6.46 7.44
N LEU A 57 5.62 6.64 6.14
CA LEU A 57 6.44 7.50 5.27
C LEU A 57 6.43 8.94 5.79
N ASN A 58 5.23 9.48 6.04
CA ASN A 58 5.05 10.84 6.55
C ASN A 58 5.81 11.07 7.87
N ALA A 59 5.64 10.18 8.84
CA ALA A 59 6.36 10.24 10.11
C ALA A 59 7.89 10.18 9.93
N GLY A 60 8.35 9.36 8.98
CA GLY A 60 9.77 9.27 8.64
C GLY A 60 10.32 10.55 8.02
N LEU A 61 9.59 11.18 7.12
CA LEU A 61 9.97 12.45 6.50
C LEU A 61 10.08 13.57 7.55
N ILE A 62 9.06 13.70 8.41
CA ILE A 62 9.08 14.67 9.51
C ILE A 62 10.27 14.43 10.43
N LYS A 63 10.50 13.19 10.85
CA LYS A 63 11.63 12.82 11.72
C LYS A 63 12.98 13.15 11.08
N SER A 64 13.07 13.09 9.75
CA SER A 64 14.28 13.42 8.98
C SER A 64 14.42 14.92 8.68
N GLY A 65 13.55 15.77 9.22
CA GLY A 65 13.62 17.23 9.09
C GLY A 65 13.05 17.77 7.77
N TRP A 66 12.33 16.96 7.00
CA TRP A 66 11.65 17.43 5.80
C TRP A 66 10.41 18.25 6.18
N SER A 67 10.29 19.46 5.67
CA SER A 67 9.18 20.38 5.97
C SER A 67 8.35 20.78 4.74
N ASN A 68 8.92 20.59 3.55
CA ASN A 68 8.23 20.93 2.29
C ASN A 68 8.28 19.72 1.36
N TYR A 69 7.20 18.94 1.35
CA TYR A 69 7.05 17.75 0.50
C TYR A 69 5.60 17.49 0.20
N LYS A 70 5.36 16.76 -0.86
CA LYS A 70 4.05 16.22 -1.22
C LYS A 70 4.14 14.70 -1.35
N ILE A 71 3.06 14.01 -1.08
CA ILE A 71 2.98 12.56 -1.15
C ILE A 71 1.97 12.17 -2.23
N LEU A 72 2.46 11.48 -3.26
CA LEU A 72 1.64 10.77 -4.22
C LEU A 72 1.49 9.32 -3.76
N ASN A 73 0.29 8.96 -3.30
CA ASN A 73 -0.06 7.59 -2.94
C ASN A 73 -0.66 6.88 -4.14
N LEU A 74 -0.04 5.78 -4.57
CA LEU A 74 -0.56 4.92 -5.63
C LEU A 74 -1.29 3.74 -4.98
N ASN A 75 -2.60 3.83 -4.93
CA ASN A 75 -3.45 2.83 -4.31
C ASN A 75 -3.85 1.76 -5.34
N THR A 76 -4.00 0.52 -4.91
CA THR A 76 -4.43 -0.59 -5.78
C THR A 76 -5.93 -0.63 -6.07
N GLY A 77 -6.66 0.35 -5.58
CA GLY A 77 -8.11 0.49 -5.72
C GLY A 77 -8.87 0.13 -4.46
N MET A 78 -10.08 0.65 -4.34
CA MET A 78 -10.96 0.31 -3.22
C MET A 78 -11.90 -0.84 -3.60
N LYS A 79 -11.87 -1.89 -2.79
CA LYS A 79 -12.94 -2.90 -2.77
C LYS A 79 -14.02 -2.42 -1.80
N THR A 80 -15.27 -2.35 -2.25
CA THR A 80 -16.39 -2.18 -1.33
C THR A 80 -16.40 -3.39 -0.38
N PRO A 81 -16.26 -3.18 0.93
CA PRO A 81 -16.28 -4.28 1.87
C PRO A 81 -17.66 -4.94 1.82
N ASN A 82 -17.70 -6.22 1.52
CA ASN A 82 -18.91 -7.00 1.67
C ASN A 82 -19.00 -7.36 3.15
N ILE A 83 -19.77 -6.60 3.91
CA ILE A 83 -20.03 -6.88 5.32
C ILE A 83 -21.07 -7.99 5.36
N ASP A 84 -20.63 -9.21 5.18
CA ASP A 84 -21.39 -10.35 5.62
C ASP A 84 -21.09 -10.54 7.12
N GLU A 85 -21.92 -9.94 7.95
CA GLU A 85 -21.80 -9.98 9.41
C GLU A 85 -22.35 -11.30 10.01
N GLY A 86 -22.62 -12.29 9.17
CA GLY A 86 -23.08 -13.60 9.62
C GLY A 86 -22.07 -14.33 10.51
N ASN A 87 -22.56 -15.31 11.27
CA ASN A 87 -21.74 -16.16 12.13
C ASN A 87 -20.62 -16.84 11.33
N LYS A 88 -19.40 -16.38 11.50
CA LYS A 88 -18.22 -16.94 10.82
C LYS A 88 -17.61 -18.05 11.67
N THR A 89 -17.24 -19.14 11.01
CA THR A 89 -16.35 -20.16 11.60
C THR A 89 -14.94 -19.55 11.84
N LEU A 90 -14.09 -20.22 12.60
CA LEU A 90 -12.71 -19.79 12.82
C LEU A 90 -11.97 -19.54 11.50
N VAL A 91 -12.14 -20.42 10.51
CA VAL A 91 -11.56 -20.27 9.17
C VAL A 91 -12.17 -19.06 8.44
N GLY A 92 -13.46 -18.84 8.57
CA GLY A 92 -14.13 -17.67 8.00
C GLY A 92 -13.64 -16.35 8.62
N TRP A 93 -13.38 -16.32 9.92
CA TRP A 93 -12.77 -15.16 10.58
C TRP A 93 -11.34 -14.93 10.14
N ALA A 94 -10.52 -15.99 10.01
CA ALA A 94 -9.15 -15.85 9.51
C ALA A 94 -9.10 -15.26 8.08
N SER A 95 -9.93 -15.76 7.18
CA SER A 95 -10.07 -15.22 5.82
C SER A 95 -10.53 -13.76 5.83
N TYR A 96 -11.52 -13.42 6.67
CA TYR A 96 -12.00 -12.05 6.82
C TYR A 96 -10.91 -11.10 7.34
N LEU A 97 -10.16 -11.50 8.36
CA LEU A 97 -9.08 -10.70 8.92
C LEU A 97 -7.97 -10.44 7.89
N ILE A 98 -7.62 -11.45 7.10
CA ILE A 98 -6.58 -11.32 6.09
C ILE A 98 -7.04 -10.43 4.91
N SER A 99 -8.27 -10.59 4.43
CA SER A 99 -8.72 -9.90 3.21
C SER A 99 -9.41 -8.56 3.47
N ASP A 100 -10.36 -8.53 4.40
CA ASP A 100 -11.24 -7.37 4.58
C ASP A 100 -10.73 -6.40 5.65
N TRP A 101 -10.16 -6.92 6.74
CA TRP A 101 -9.58 -6.09 7.78
C TRP A 101 -8.35 -5.32 7.28
N ILE A 102 -7.40 -6.02 6.62
CA ILE A 102 -6.20 -5.40 6.06
C ILE A 102 -6.58 -4.34 5.03
N ALA A 103 -7.56 -4.64 4.15
CA ALA A 103 -8.02 -3.67 3.17
C ALA A 103 -8.67 -2.42 3.81
N ARG A 104 -9.42 -2.59 4.89
CA ARG A 104 -10.08 -1.47 5.61
C ARG A 104 -9.09 -0.59 6.35
N THR A 105 -8.10 -1.18 7.01
CA THR A 105 -7.09 -0.43 7.76
C THR A 105 -6.10 0.31 6.85
N SER A 106 -6.06 -0.02 5.56
CA SER A 106 -5.20 0.65 4.59
C SER A 106 -5.47 2.15 4.46
N ASN A 107 -6.69 2.60 4.68
CA ASN A 107 -7.06 4.00 4.50
C ASN A 107 -6.87 4.86 5.76
N SER A 108 -6.67 4.27 6.94
CA SER A 108 -6.49 5.05 8.18
C SER A 108 -5.28 5.98 8.10
N GLY A 109 -4.15 5.47 7.61
CA GLY A 109 -2.92 6.25 7.44
C GLY A 109 -3.05 7.43 6.48
N LEU A 110 -3.94 7.34 5.47
CA LEU A 110 -4.22 8.46 4.58
C LEU A 110 -4.86 9.63 5.33
N TYR A 111 -5.91 9.38 6.11
CA TYR A 111 -6.60 10.42 6.89
C TYR A 111 -5.68 11.04 7.96
N GLU A 112 -4.87 10.23 8.62
CA GLU A 112 -3.88 10.71 9.58
C GLU A 112 -2.83 11.60 8.92
N THR A 113 -2.33 11.21 7.75
CA THR A 113 -1.36 11.98 6.98
C THR A 113 -1.96 13.30 6.49
N GLU A 114 -3.16 13.27 5.91
CA GLU A 114 -3.88 14.47 5.49
C GLU A 114 -4.14 15.44 6.64
N ALA A 115 -4.41 14.93 7.84
CA ALA A 115 -4.62 15.76 9.04
C ALA A 115 -3.32 16.47 9.49
N ILE A 116 -2.16 15.85 9.27
CA ILE A 116 -0.86 16.38 9.71
C ILE A 116 -0.30 17.38 8.70
N ILE A 117 -0.23 17.03 7.41
CA ILE A 117 0.42 17.85 6.38
C ILE A 117 -0.56 18.62 5.49
N GLY A 118 -1.85 18.39 5.65
CA GLY A 118 -2.92 19.01 4.86
C GLY A 118 -3.25 18.25 3.57
N LYS A 119 -4.52 18.28 3.19
CA LYS A 119 -5.05 17.56 2.01
C LYS A 119 -4.41 18.00 0.69
N THR A 120 -3.93 19.22 0.59
CA THR A 120 -3.26 19.73 -0.62
C THR A 120 -1.88 19.14 -0.85
N HIS A 121 -1.29 18.51 0.18
CA HIS A 121 0.01 17.87 0.13
C HIS A 121 -0.06 16.36 -0.12
N VAL A 122 -1.27 15.81 -0.21
CA VAL A 122 -1.47 14.38 -0.49
C VAL A 122 -2.36 14.23 -1.71
N PHE A 123 -1.94 13.40 -2.64
CA PHE A 123 -2.77 12.94 -3.75
C PHE A 123 -2.90 11.43 -3.66
N ASP A 124 -4.12 10.94 -3.36
CA ASP A 124 -4.41 9.50 -3.35
C ASP A 124 -4.95 9.09 -4.72
N ALA A 125 -4.09 8.48 -5.53
CA ALA A 125 -4.47 7.89 -6.80
C ALA A 125 -5.12 6.52 -6.55
N CYS A 126 -6.43 6.52 -6.33
CA CYS A 126 -7.22 5.34 -6.04
C CYS A 126 -8.27 5.11 -7.13
N PRO A 127 -8.03 4.19 -8.08
CA PRO A 127 -9.02 3.86 -9.09
C PRO A 127 -10.17 3.09 -8.45
N TYR A 128 -11.39 3.58 -8.65
CA TYR A 128 -12.61 2.85 -8.30
C TYR A 128 -13.12 2.09 -9.51
N SER A 129 -13.39 0.82 -9.36
CA SER A 129 -14.02 0.03 -10.42
C SER A 129 -15.06 -0.94 -9.88
N SER A 130 -16.21 -0.97 -10.55
CA SER A 130 -17.21 -2.02 -10.35
C SER A 130 -16.81 -3.35 -11.01
N LYS A 131 -15.78 -3.34 -11.87
CA LYS A 131 -15.26 -4.55 -12.52
C LYS A 131 -14.55 -5.41 -11.48
N LYS A 132 -14.96 -6.67 -11.39
CA LYS A 132 -14.30 -7.64 -10.49
C LYS A 132 -13.05 -8.18 -11.17
N TYR A 133 -11.93 -8.06 -10.50
CA TYR A 133 -10.67 -8.74 -10.84
C TYR A 133 -10.18 -9.53 -9.62
N LYS A 134 -9.36 -10.54 -9.86
CA LYS A 134 -8.80 -11.38 -8.80
C LYS A 134 -7.32 -11.08 -8.65
N MET A 135 -6.86 -10.94 -7.43
CA MET A 135 -5.47 -10.60 -7.10
C MET A 135 -4.48 -11.70 -7.51
N ASP A 136 -4.91 -12.94 -7.45
CA ASP A 136 -4.13 -14.16 -7.72
C ASP A 136 -4.35 -14.76 -9.11
N ASN A 137 -5.12 -14.08 -9.97
CA ASN A 137 -5.39 -14.55 -11.34
C ASN A 137 -4.47 -13.84 -12.35
N VAL A 138 -3.52 -14.58 -12.90
CA VAL A 138 -2.54 -14.12 -13.89
C VAL A 138 -2.99 -14.30 -15.34
N SER A 139 -4.27 -14.57 -15.60
CA SER A 139 -4.77 -14.65 -16.98
C SER A 139 -4.68 -13.30 -17.68
N ASP A 140 -4.42 -13.31 -18.98
CA ASP A 140 -4.31 -12.10 -19.81
C ASP A 140 -5.56 -11.21 -19.69
N ASP A 141 -6.75 -11.81 -19.63
CA ASP A 141 -8.02 -11.10 -19.45
C ASP A 141 -8.07 -10.35 -18.10
N ASN A 142 -7.59 -10.97 -17.02
CA ASN A 142 -7.57 -10.32 -15.71
C ASN A 142 -6.50 -9.21 -15.63
N ILE A 143 -5.34 -9.44 -16.22
CA ILE A 143 -4.27 -8.44 -16.31
C ILE A 143 -4.75 -7.25 -17.15
N GLN A 144 -5.38 -7.51 -18.30
CA GLN A 144 -5.89 -6.44 -19.17
C GLN A 144 -6.97 -5.61 -18.46
N LYS A 145 -7.86 -6.23 -17.69
CA LYS A 145 -8.85 -5.50 -16.87
C LYS A 145 -8.20 -4.54 -15.87
N ILE A 146 -7.12 -4.94 -15.22
CA ILE A 146 -6.40 -4.09 -14.28
C ILE A 146 -5.76 -2.91 -15.03
N ILE A 147 -5.13 -3.16 -16.18
CA ILE A 147 -4.53 -2.12 -17.02
C ILE A 147 -5.60 -1.12 -17.49
N ASP A 148 -6.75 -1.60 -17.95
CA ASP A 148 -7.84 -0.73 -18.42
C ASP A 148 -8.37 0.17 -17.28
N ILE A 149 -8.55 -0.38 -16.08
CA ILE A 149 -9.00 0.39 -14.91
C ILE A 149 -8.04 1.55 -14.60
N TRP A 150 -6.73 1.29 -14.66
CA TRP A 150 -5.72 2.31 -14.43
C TRP A 150 -5.64 3.31 -15.58
N ASN A 151 -5.77 2.89 -16.81
CA ASN A 151 -5.79 3.78 -17.97
C ASN A 151 -7.02 4.71 -17.93
N ASP A 152 -8.20 4.17 -17.63
CA ASP A 152 -9.41 4.96 -17.48
C ASP A 152 -9.27 6.00 -16.36
N TYR A 153 -8.76 5.59 -15.21
CA TYR A 153 -8.49 6.48 -14.10
C TYR A 153 -7.47 7.57 -14.46
N TYR A 154 -6.35 7.18 -15.04
CA TYR A 154 -5.30 8.12 -15.44
C TYR A 154 -5.81 9.14 -16.46
N ASN A 155 -6.55 8.71 -17.47
CA ASN A 155 -7.12 9.60 -18.47
C ASN A 155 -8.09 10.61 -17.84
N ALA A 156 -8.91 10.17 -16.90
CA ALA A 156 -9.84 11.03 -16.18
C ALA A 156 -9.14 12.03 -15.23
N LYS A 157 -8.03 11.62 -14.60
CA LYS A 157 -7.33 12.37 -13.54
C LYS A 157 -6.02 13.00 -13.96
N ARG A 158 -5.60 12.82 -15.21
CA ARG A 158 -4.28 13.27 -15.71
C ARG A 158 -3.97 14.72 -15.38
N LYS A 159 -4.93 15.63 -15.56
CA LYS A 159 -4.73 17.06 -15.29
C LYS A 159 -4.49 17.33 -13.80
N ASP A 160 -5.22 16.63 -12.94
CA ASP A 160 -5.11 16.79 -11.48
C ASP A 160 -3.76 16.23 -10.99
N ILE A 161 -3.35 15.07 -11.50
CA ILE A 161 -2.06 14.45 -11.19
C ILE A 161 -0.90 15.35 -11.62
N LEU A 162 -0.91 15.83 -12.87
CA LEU A 162 0.16 16.69 -13.38
C LEU A 162 0.21 18.04 -12.64
N ARG A 163 -0.93 18.62 -12.28
CA ARG A 163 -0.99 19.82 -11.45
C ARG A 163 -0.34 19.55 -10.09
N PHE A 164 -0.75 18.50 -9.42
CA PHE A 164 -0.19 18.13 -8.12
C PHE A 164 1.33 17.95 -8.16
N MET A 165 1.87 17.31 -9.21
CA MET A 165 3.31 17.09 -9.37
C MET A 165 4.09 18.34 -9.72
N ASN A 166 3.49 19.30 -10.42
CA ASN A 166 4.19 20.52 -10.89
C ASN A 166 4.12 21.69 -9.89
N GLU A 167 3.27 21.61 -8.88
CA GLU A 167 3.12 22.64 -7.83
C GLU A 167 4.06 22.42 -6.63
N VAL A 168 5.14 21.65 -6.82
CA VAL A 168 6.16 21.39 -5.78
C VAL A 168 7.16 22.52 -5.71
#